data_a60bc0ef31a0d0dd0db0d9abf31f90d8
#
_entry.id   a60bc0ef31a0d0dd0db0d9abf31f90d8
#
_cell.length_a   1.000
_cell.length_b   1.000
_cell.length_c   1.000
_cell.angle_alpha   90.00
_cell.angle_beta   90.00
_cell.angle_gamma   90.00
#
_symmetry.space_group_name_H-M   'P 1'
#
loop_
_entity.id
_entity.type
_entity.pdbx_description
1 polymer ?
#
loop_
_entity_poly.entity_id
_entity_poly.type
_entity_poly.pdbx_seq_one_letter_code
_entity_poly.pdbx_strand_id
1 'polypeptide(L)'
;MKKKLVIITGISGAGKNTALQVFENQGYFCTDNLPGLVVEDFLKIIEEKDIDKTAISIDIRSKHIFVDLKELLKKLQQNEYFDVRILFLDSDDQVLVNRYKETRKNHPLSTEFSLLEGIAQERKDMNDIKGIANYIYDTTNTSVKDLKKKILEDFGIEKKDSYHITISSFGYKYGVPIDADNIVDVRFLRNPFYINELREKTGQDSEVYDYVFEDEVTQEFYDKYLELMKFMVDKYQYEGRDKVAIAVGCTGGKHRSVSVARKLHEDISKLGYRVYLEHRDINKGR
;
A
#
# COMPACT_ATOMS: atom_id res chain seq x y z
N MET A 1 -10.59 -20.21 -16.03
CA MET A 1 -9.21 -19.61 -16.11
C MET A 1 -8.35 -20.22 -15.03
N LYS A 2 -7.05 -20.43 -15.27
CA LYS A 2 -6.13 -20.85 -14.21
C LYS A 2 -6.00 -19.73 -13.18
N LYS A 3 -5.91 -20.08 -11.89
CA LYS A 3 -5.68 -19.13 -10.79
C LYS A 3 -4.22 -18.69 -10.77
N LYS A 4 -3.98 -17.46 -10.40
CA LYS A 4 -2.62 -16.90 -10.39
C LYS A 4 -1.89 -17.28 -9.11
N LEU A 5 -0.73 -17.90 -9.25
CA LEU A 5 0.18 -18.20 -8.13
C LEU A 5 1.56 -17.60 -8.41
N VAL A 6 1.98 -16.66 -7.59
CA VAL A 6 3.34 -16.11 -7.63
C VAL A 6 4.15 -16.68 -6.47
N ILE A 7 5.29 -17.27 -6.82
CA ILE A 7 6.26 -17.79 -5.85
C ILE A 7 7.45 -16.85 -5.84
N ILE A 8 7.68 -16.21 -4.70
CA ILE A 8 8.77 -15.26 -4.50
C ILE A 8 9.87 -15.99 -3.72
N THR A 9 11.05 -16.03 -4.31
CA THR A 9 12.22 -16.64 -3.68
C THR A 9 13.48 -15.84 -4.03
N GLY A 10 14.65 -16.28 -3.59
CA GLY A 10 15.90 -15.59 -3.87
C GLY A 10 16.73 -15.34 -2.61
N ILE A 11 17.85 -14.66 -2.77
CA ILE A 11 18.85 -14.47 -1.73
C ILE A 11 18.25 -13.68 -0.55
N SER A 12 18.62 -14.08 0.65
CA SER A 12 18.19 -13.41 1.88
C SER A 12 18.71 -11.96 1.92
N GLY A 13 17.82 -11.01 2.17
CA GLY A 13 18.15 -9.57 2.07
C GLY A 13 17.96 -8.95 0.69
N ALA A 14 17.63 -9.74 -0.35
CA ALA A 14 17.41 -9.23 -1.71
C ALA A 14 16.05 -8.53 -1.93
N GLY A 15 15.17 -8.45 -0.91
CA GLY A 15 13.93 -7.68 -1.00
C GLY A 15 12.64 -8.50 -1.18
N LYS A 16 12.63 -9.79 -0.83
CA LYS A 16 11.43 -10.67 -0.93
C LYS A 16 10.19 -10.08 -0.26
N ASN A 17 10.33 -9.53 0.94
CA ASN A 17 9.20 -8.92 1.67
C ASN A 17 8.64 -7.69 0.94
N THR A 18 9.52 -6.87 0.35
CA THR A 18 9.12 -5.73 -0.46
C THR A 18 8.32 -6.19 -1.69
N ALA A 19 8.78 -7.24 -2.37
CA ALA A 19 8.06 -7.81 -3.50
C ALA A 19 6.70 -8.39 -3.09
N LEU A 20 6.65 -9.13 -1.97
CA LEU A 20 5.41 -9.70 -1.45
C LEU A 20 4.37 -8.61 -1.13
N GLN A 21 4.82 -7.50 -0.52
CA GLN A 21 3.97 -6.36 -0.21
C GLN A 21 3.40 -5.70 -1.48
N VAL A 22 4.14 -5.71 -2.59
CA VAL A 22 3.61 -5.22 -3.88
C VAL A 22 2.42 -6.05 -4.33
N PHE A 23 2.49 -7.38 -4.24
CA PHE A 23 1.37 -8.27 -4.59
C PHE A 23 0.20 -8.11 -3.63
N GLU A 24 0.45 -7.99 -2.32
CA GLU A 24 -0.57 -7.76 -1.31
C GLU A 24 -1.39 -6.49 -1.60
N ASN A 25 -0.71 -5.38 -1.92
CA ASN A 25 -1.34 -4.12 -2.31
C ASN A 25 -2.18 -4.23 -3.60
N GLN A 26 -1.97 -5.29 -4.40
CA GLN A 26 -2.74 -5.58 -5.62
C GLN A 26 -3.84 -6.63 -5.40
N GLY A 27 -4.13 -6.93 -4.13
CA GLY A 27 -5.22 -7.84 -3.75
C GLY A 27 -4.90 -9.31 -3.93
N TYR A 28 -3.62 -9.69 -3.93
CA TYR A 28 -3.23 -11.08 -3.80
C TYR A 28 -3.36 -11.52 -2.34
N PHE A 29 -3.78 -12.76 -2.13
CA PHE A 29 -3.64 -13.41 -0.84
C PHE A 29 -2.18 -13.77 -0.63
N CYS A 30 -1.54 -13.15 0.38
CA CYS A 30 -0.10 -13.24 0.57
C CYS A 30 0.27 -14.04 1.81
N THR A 31 1.31 -14.87 1.70
CA THR A 31 1.91 -15.58 2.84
C THR A 31 3.43 -15.48 2.75
N ASP A 32 4.04 -14.97 3.83
CA ASP A 32 5.49 -14.84 3.92
C ASP A 32 6.12 -16.07 4.57
N ASN A 33 7.34 -16.39 4.12
CA ASN A 33 8.20 -17.42 4.71
C ASN A 33 7.52 -18.80 4.87
N LEU A 34 6.76 -19.24 3.85
CA LEU A 34 6.10 -20.53 3.86
C LEU A 34 7.12 -21.66 3.71
N PRO A 35 7.18 -22.64 4.64
CA PRO A 35 8.06 -23.79 4.49
C PRO A 35 7.68 -24.64 3.29
N GLY A 36 8.67 -25.09 2.49
CA GLY A 36 8.41 -25.88 1.28
C GLY A 36 7.55 -27.13 1.50
N LEU A 37 7.69 -27.78 2.67
CA LEU A 37 6.91 -28.96 3.04
C LEU A 37 5.39 -28.75 3.09
N VAL A 38 4.94 -27.55 3.45
CA VAL A 38 3.50 -27.25 3.62
C VAL A 38 2.89 -26.56 2.41
N VAL A 39 3.69 -26.27 1.37
CA VAL A 39 3.22 -25.55 0.17
C VAL A 39 2.09 -26.30 -0.51
N GLU A 40 2.21 -27.61 -0.72
CA GLU A 40 1.17 -28.40 -1.40
C GLU A 40 -0.15 -28.41 -0.61
N ASP A 41 -0.10 -28.58 0.71
CA ASP A 41 -1.30 -28.56 1.54
C ASP A 41 -1.91 -27.17 1.63
N PHE A 42 -1.08 -26.13 1.68
CA PHE A 42 -1.55 -24.75 1.60
C PHE A 42 -2.28 -24.48 0.28
N LEU A 43 -1.74 -24.95 -0.85
CA LEU A 43 -2.37 -24.77 -2.16
C LEU A 43 -3.70 -25.51 -2.29
N LYS A 44 -3.87 -26.67 -1.66
CA LYS A 44 -5.19 -27.34 -1.56
C LYS A 44 -6.22 -26.46 -0.88
N ILE A 45 -5.83 -25.79 0.22
CA ILE A 45 -6.71 -24.84 0.91
C ILE A 45 -7.08 -23.66 0.02
N ILE A 46 -6.10 -23.11 -0.74
CA ILE A 46 -6.33 -22.02 -1.70
C ILE A 46 -7.32 -22.45 -2.79
N GLU A 47 -7.21 -23.67 -3.26
CA GLU A 47 -8.11 -24.27 -4.23
C GLU A 47 -9.53 -24.40 -3.68
N GLU A 48 -9.69 -25.01 -2.49
CA GLU A 48 -10.98 -25.21 -1.81
C GLU A 48 -11.68 -23.87 -1.47
N LYS A 49 -10.92 -22.84 -1.15
CA LYS A 49 -11.46 -21.51 -0.81
C LYS A 49 -11.69 -20.60 -2.03
N ASP A 50 -11.43 -21.10 -3.22
CA ASP A 50 -11.65 -20.39 -4.50
C ASP A 50 -10.91 -19.04 -4.61
N ILE A 51 -9.67 -18.97 -4.07
CA ILE A 51 -8.85 -17.74 -4.08
C ILE A 51 -8.18 -17.58 -5.46
N ASP A 52 -8.46 -16.50 -6.16
CA ASP A 52 -8.03 -16.29 -7.55
C ASP A 52 -6.56 -15.89 -7.72
N LYS A 53 -6.01 -15.19 -6.73
CA LYS A 53 -4.66 -14.63 -6.78
C LYS A 53 -3.93 -14.86 -5.48
N THR A 54 -2.82 -15.57 -5.53
CA THR A 54 -2.00 -15.89 -4.36
C THR A 54 -0.54 -15.55 -4.65
N ALA A 55 0.16 -15.00 -3.66
CA ALA A 55 1.60 -14.81 -3.69
C ALA A 55 2.22 -15.39 -2.41
N ILE A 56 3.20 -16.25 -2.55
CA ILE A 56 3.90 -16.87 -1.42
C ILE A 56 5.39 -16.57 -1.48
N SER A 57 5.97 -16.23 -0.34
CA SER A 57 7.42 -16.18 -0.20
C SER A 57 7.91 -17.50 0.40
N ILE A 58 8.89 -18.11 -0.24
CA ILE A 58 9.52 -19.34 0.23
C ILE A 58 10.97 -19.03 0.58
N ASP A 59 11.35 -19.36 1.83
CA ASP A 59 12.71 -19.16 2.32
C ASP A 59 13.38 -20.49 2.68
N ILE A 60 14.68 -20.59 2.42
CA ILE A 60 15.46 -21.84 2.59
C ILE A 60 16.12 -21.92 3.99
N ARG A 61 15.47 -21.40 5.03
CA ARG A 61 16.07 -21.39 6.38
C ARG A 61 16.29 -22.75 7.02
N SER A 62 15.73 -23.82 6.45
CA SER A 62 15.70 -25.14 7.09
C SER A 62 16.48 -26.17 6.30
N LYS A 63 17.80 -26.26 6.50
CA LYS A 63 18.65 -27.33 5.93
C LYS A 63 18.14 -28.75 6.23
N HIS A 64 17.33 -28.94 7.26
CA HIS A 64 16.77 -30.23 7.66
C HIS A 64 15.37 -30.51 7.10
N ILE A 65 14.77 -29.57 6.35
CA ILE A 65 13.44 -29.69 5.76
C ILE A 65 13.55 -29.53 4.21
N PHE A 66 14.64 -29.99 3.61
CA PHE A 66 14.75 -30.04 2.16
C PHE A 66 13.84 -31.14 1.59
N VAL A 67 12.62 -30.82 1.37
CA VAL A 67 11.96 -31.21 0.12
C VAL A 67 12.83 -30.58 -0.97
N ASP A 68 13.15 -31.33 -2.00
CA ASP A 68 13.85 -30.76 -3.15
C ASP A 68 12.99 -29.61 -3.70
N LEU A 69 13.27 -28.38 -3.22
CA LEU A 69 12.49 -27.18 -3.58
C LEU A 69 12.47 -27.01 -5.11
N LYS A 70 13.53 -27.43 -5.80
CA LYS A 70 13.59 -27.43 -7.25
C LYS A 70 12.54 -28.37 -7.85
N GLU A 71 12.42 -29.60 -7.34
CA GLU A 71 11.42 -30.56 -7.80
C GLU A 71 10.00 -30.07 -7.47
N LEU A 72 9.79 -29.55 -6.26
CA LEU A 72 8.51 -28.93 -5.88
C LEU A 72 8.12 -27.81 -6.86
N LEU A 73 9.02 -26.87 -7.12
CA LEU A 73 8.75 -25.75 -8.02
C LEU A 73 8.47 -26.20 -9.45
N LYS A 74 9.20 -27.19 -9.96
CA LYS A 74 8.94 -27.78 -11.28
C LYS A 74 7.57 -28.44 -11.34
N LYS A 75 7.20 -29.20 -10.31
CA LYS A 75 5.87 -29.82 -10.18
C LYS A 75 4.77 -28.78 -10.17
N LEU A 76 4.97 -27.68 -9.42
CA LEU A 76 4.01 -26.58 -9.36
C LEU A 76 3.86 -25.87 -10.71
N GLN A 77 4.93 -25.67 -11.47
CA GLN A 77 4.86 -25.09 -12.82
C GLN A 77 4.05 -25.94 -13.81
N GLN A 78 3.94 -27.24 -13.58
CA GLN A 78 3.14 -28.16 -14.38
C GLN A 78 1.68 -28.28 -13.88
N ASN A 79 1.31 -27.55 -12.83
CA ASN A 79 -0.02 -27.63 -12.25
C ASN A 79 -1.09 -27.11 -13.24
N GLU A 80 -2.19 -27.85 -13.36
CA GLU A 80 -3.27 -27.49 -14.28
C GLU A 80 -4.21 -26.42 -13.72
N TYR A 81 -4.27 -26.31 -12.39
CA TYR A 81 -5.17 -25.39 -11.68
C TYR A 81 -4.59 -23.97 -11.54
N PHE A 82 -3.26 -23.88 -11.37
CA PHE A 82 -2.57 -22.61 -11.19
C PHE A 82 -1.74 -22.20 -12.43
N ASP A 83 -1.74 -20.89 -12.76
CA ASP A 83 -0.71 -20.24 -13.58
C ASP A 83 0.42 -19.80 -12.62
N VAL A 84 1.46 -20.65 -12.55
CA VAL A 84 2.56 -20.47 -11.58
C VAL A 84 3.66 -19.61 -12.19
N ARG A 85 4.03 -18.55 -11.51
CA ARG A 85 5.13 -17.65 -11.87
C ARG A 85 6.13 -17.59 -10.73
N ILE A 86 7.40 -17.86 -11.01
CA ILE A 86 8.49 -17.82 -10.03
C ILE A 86 9.28 -16.53 -10.24
N LEU A 87 9.32 -15.68 -9.19
CA LEU A 87 10.14 -14.47 -9.09
C LEU A 87 11.34 -14.75 -8.19
N PHE A 88 12.53 -14.67 -8.76
CA PHE A 88 13.79 -14.78 -8.04
C PHE A 88 14.41 -13.40 -7.82
N LEU A 89 14.69 -13.05 -6.57
CA LEU A 89 15.35 -11.80 -6.20
C LEU A 89 16.81 -12.04 -5.85
N ASP A 90 17.69 -11.24 -6.41
CA ASP A 90 19.13 -11.26 -6.18
C ASP A 90 19.66 -9.85 -5.86
N SER A 91 20.87 -9.77 -5.34
CA SER A 91 21.59 -8.52 -5.13
C SER A 91 23.07 -8.81 -4.93
N ASP A 92 23.94 -7.82 -5.19
CA ASP A 92 25.38 -7.96 -4.92
C ASP A 92 25.67 -8.18 -3.43
N ASP A 93 26.72 -8.96 -3.15
CA ASP A 93 27.12 -9.35 -1.80
C ASP A 93 27.39 -8.13 -0.91
N GLN A 94 28.04 -7.09 -1.46
CA GLN A 94 28.31 -5.87 -0.72
C GLN A 94 27.01 -5.16 -0.28
N VAL A 95 26.02 -5.14 -1.15
CA VAL A 95 24.70 -4.53 -0.86
C VAL A 95 23.96 -5.36 0.18
N LEU A 96 24.00 -6.69 0.06
CA LEU A 96 23.41 -7.60 1.06
C LEU A 96 24.04 -7.39 2.43
N VAL A 97 25.38 -7.36 2.52
CA VAL A 97 26.10 -7.10 3.77
C VAL A 97 25.68 -5.76 4.40
N ASN A 98 25.55 -4.70 3.61
CA ASN A 98 25.12 -3.40 4.10
C ASN A 98 23.67 -3.44 4.64
N ARG A 99 22.75 -4.06 3.91
CA ARG A 99 21.35 -4.23 4.33
C ARG A 99 21.23 -5.01 5.65
N TYR A 100 22.05 -6.05 5.84
CA TYR A 100 22.10 -6.80 7.10
C TYR A 100 22.61 -5.94 8.27
N LYS A 101 23.65 -5.13 8.04
CA LYS A 101 24.18 -4.21 9.05
C LYS A 101 23.15 -3.14 9.44
N GLU A 102 22.47 -2.55 8.47
CA GLU A 102 21.44 -1.52 8.69
C GLU A 102 20.24 -2.07 9.48
N THR A 103 19.77 -3.26 9.11
CA THR A 103 18.59 -3.87 9.74
C THR A 103 18.91 -4.58 11.06
N ARG A 104 20.19 -4.75 11.41
CA ARG A 104 20.67 -5.51 12.57
C ARG A 104 20.10 -6.93 12.65
N LYS A 105 19.80 -7.54 11.52
CA LYS A 105 19.32 -8.92 11.42
C LYS A 105 20.50 -9.87 11.22
N ASN A 106 20.36 -11.09 11.72
CA ASN A 106 21.32 -12.15 11.44
C ASN A 106 20.96 -12.85 10.12
N HIS A 107 21.99 -13.21 9.36
CA HIS A 107 21.78 -14.06 8.19
C HIS A 107 21.27 -15.44 8.62
N PRO A 108 20.36 -16.09 7.88
CA PRO A 108 19.84 -17.42 8.23
C PRO A 108 20.91 -18.49 8.52
N LEU A 109 22.06 -18.41 7.83
CA LEU A 109 23.19 -19.32 8.00
C LEU A 109 24.28 -18.77 8.94
N SER A 110 24.05 -17.67 9.65
CA SER A 110 25.06 -17.01 10.51
C SER A 110 25.43 -17.79 11.76
N THR A 111 24.72 -18.85 12.11
CA THR A 111 25.07 -19.75 13.21
C THR A 111 26.25 -20.67 12.88
N GLU A 112 26.47 -20.92 11.58
CA GLU A 112 27.50 -21.84 11.09
C GLU A 112 28.63 -21.12 10.32
N PHE A 113 28.34 -19.93 9.78
CA PHE A 113 29.20 -19.19 8.86
C PHE A 113 29.30 -17.71 9.22
N SER A 114 30.38 -17.06 8.79
CA SER A 114 30.41 -15.61 8.72
C SER A 114 29.31 -15.11 7.72
N LEU A 115 28.94 -13.82 7.82
CA LEU A 115 27.90 -13.25 6.96
C LEU A 115 28.21 -13.47 5.45
N LEU A 116 29.45 -13.22 5.02
CA LEU A 116 29.86 -13.41 3.62
C LEU A 116 29.85 -14.88 3.19
N GLU A 117 30.36 -15.76 4.05
CA GLU A 117 30.33 -17.21 3.77
C GLU A 117 28.89 -17.72 3.71
N GLY A 118 28.01 -17.25 4.60
CA GLY A 118 26.60 -17.58 4.59
C GLY A 118 25.91 -17.16 3.28
N ILE A 119 26.16 -15.93 2.80
CA ILE A 119 25.64 -15.44 1.51
C ILE A 119 26.19 -16.30 0.35
N ALA A 120 27.50 -16.60 0.35
CA ALA A 120 28.10 -17.40 -0.70
C ALA A 120 27.55 -18.84 -0.73
N GLN A 121 27.29 -19.42 0.45
CA GLN A 121 26.65 -20.75 0.54
C GLN A 121 25.22 -20.71 0.05
N GLU A 122 24.42 -19.70 0.46
CA GLU A 122 23.04 -19.53 0.01
C GLU A 122 22.97 -19.40 -1.51
N ARG A 123 23.88 -18.66 -2.15
CA ARG A 123 23.97 -18.56 -3.61
C ARG A 123 24.17 -19.90 -4.29
N LYS A 124 25.03 -20.76 -3.76
CA LYS A 124 25.25 -22.10 -4.30
C LYS A 124 23.97 -22.93 -4.22
N ASP A 125 23.32 -22.90 -3.05
CA ASP A 125 22.12 -23.68 -2.78
C ASP A 125 20.94 -23.20 -3.67
N MET A 126 20.90 -21.89 -4.00
CA MET A 126 19.85 -21.26 -4.78
C MET A 126 20.08 -21.26 -6.30
N ASN A 127 21.27 -21.63 -6.76
CA ASN A 127 21.62 -21.51 -8.18
C ASN A 127 20.69 -22.31 -9.11
N ASP A 128 20.31 -23.49 -8.68
CA ASP A 128 19.39 -24.35 -9.44
C ASP A 128 17.97 -23.80 -9.51
N ILE A 129 17.53 -23.13 -8.45
CA ILE A 129 16.23 -22.47 -8.38
C ILE A 129 16.23 -21.22 -9.27
N LYS A 130 17.32 -20.46 -9.26
CA LYS A 130 17.50 -19.32 -10.16
C LYS A 130 17.34 -19.73 -11.62
N GLY A 131 17.85 -20.93 -11.99
CA GLY A 131 17.77 -21.45 -13.35
C GLY A 131 16.37 -21.81 -13.85
N ILE A 132 15.39 -22.00 -12.96
CA ILE A 132 13.99 -22.32 -13.31
C ILE A 132 13.02 -21.15 -13.09
N ALA A 133 13.51 -20.01 -12.59
CA ALA A 133 12.70 -18.83 -12.34
C ALA A 133 12.20 -18.20 -13.65
N ASN A 134 10.95 -17.74 -13.66
CA ASN A 134 10.37 -17.00 -14.79
C ASN A 134 10.90 -15.56 -14.86
N TYR A 135 11.16 -14.98 -13.70
CA TYR A 135 11.68 -13.62 -13.56
C TYR A 135 12.86 -13.62 -12.59
N ILE A 136 13.94 -12.96 -12.98
CA ILE A 136 15.12 -12.78 -12.14
C ILE A 136 15.35 -11.27 -12.03
N TYR A 137 15.27 -10.73 -10.79
CA TYR A 137 15.50 -9.32 -10.54
C TYR A 137 16.75 -9.10 -9.70
N ASP A 138 17.67 -8.34 -10.26
CA ASP A 138 18.79 -7.78 -9.51
C ASP A 138 18.35 -6.51 -8.82
N THR A 139 18.40 -6.50 -7.50
CA THR A 139 17.99 -5.38 -6.66
C THR A 139 19.17 -4.56 -6.13
N THR A 140 20.38 -4.75 -6.66
CA THR A 140 21.61 -4.06 -6.24
C THR A 140 21.46 -2.55 -6.23
N ASN A 141 21.01 -2.00 -7.37
CA ASN A 141 20.82 -0.57 -7.58
C ASN A 141 19.35 -0.19 -7.80
N THR A 142 18.43 -1.02 -7.27
CA THR A 142 17.00 -0.83 -7.51
C THR A 142 16.33 -0.21 -6.28
N SER A 143 15.66 0.94 -6.46
CA SER A 143 14.84 1.51 -5.40
C SER A 143 13.57 0.67 -5.17
N VAL A 144 12.95 0.82 -4.00
CA VAL A 144 11.64 0.17 -3.71
C VAL A 144 10.59 0.55 -4.75
N LYS A 145 10.60 1.80 -5.21
CA LYS A 145 9.70 2.32 -6.24
C LYS A 145 9.92 1.63 -7.60
N ASP A 146 11.18 1.47 -8.00
CA ASP A 146 11.52 0.84 -9.27
C ASP A 146 11.20 -0.66 -9.25
N LEU A 147 11.46 -1.33 -8.12
CA LEU A 147 11.08 -2.73 -7.93
C LEU A 147 9.56 -2.90 -8.03
N LYS A 148 8.77 -2.03 -7.37
CA LYS A 148 7.30 -2.02 -7.46
C LYS A 148 6.85 -1.84 -8.91
N LYS A 149 7.40 -0.85 -9.61
CA LYS A 149 7.07 -0.57 -11.02
C LYS A 149 7.34 -1.80 -11.89
N LYS A 150 8.53 -2.40 -11.78
CA LYS A 150 8.94 -3.56 -12.56
C LYS A 150 8.04 -4.78 -12.32
N ILE A 151 7.68 -5.06 -11.06
CA ILE A 151 6.74 -6.13 -10.73
C ILE A 151 5.39 -5.91 -11.42
N LEU A 152 4.83 -4.71 -11.33
CA LEU A 152 3.53 -4.41 -11.93
C LEU A 152 3.54 -4.59 -13.45
N GLU A 153 4.60 -4.13 -14.11
CA GLU A 153 4.77 -4.25 -15.56
C GLU A 153 4.93 -5.71 -16.00
N ASP A 154 5.88 -6.45 -15.41
CA ASP A 154 6.24 -7.79 -15.84
C ASP A 154 5.15 -8.82 -15.52
N PHE A 155 4.38 -8.64 -14.46
CA PHE A 155 3.27 -9.53 -14.11
C PHE A 155 1.93 -9.12 -14.75
N GLY A 156 1.92 -8.10 -15.61
CA GLY A 156 0.72 -7.62 -16.28
C GLY A 156 -0.37 -7.22 -15.28
N ILE A 157 0.07 -6.69 -14.14
CA ILE A 157 -0.84 -6.16 -13.14
C ILE A 157 -1.14 -4.74 -13.56
N GLU A 158 -2.36 -4.53 -14.09
CA GLU A 158 -2.83 -3.16 -14.31
C GLU A 158 -2.63 -2.42 -13.00
N LYS A 159 -1.99 -1.25 -13.07
CA LYS A 159 -2.07 -0.30 -11.97
C LYS A 159 -3.58 -0.09 -11.74
N LYS A 160 -4.18 -0.87 -10.84
CA LYS A 160 -5.30 -0.30 -10.12
C LYS A 160 -4.72 0.98 -9.57
N ASP A 161 -5.33 2.10 -9.88
CA ASP A 161 -5.05 3.35 -9.20
C ASP A 161 -5.30 3.09 -7.71
N SER A 162 -4.31 2.51 -7.06
CA SER A 162 -4.37 2.18 -5.64
C SER A 162 -4.33 3.48 -4.84
N TYR A 163 -3.79 4.53 -5.48
CA TYR A 163 -3.76 5.85 -4.88
C TYR A 163 -5.17 6.40 -4.77
N HIS A 164 -5.59 6.58 -3.54
CA HIS A 164 -6.87 7.22 -3.23
C HIS A 164 -6.68 8.28 -2.15
N ILE A 165 -7.57 9.24 -2.18
CA ILE A 165 -7.59 10.34 -1.23
C ILE A 165 -8.85 10.20 -0.39
N THR A 166 -8.72 10.21 0.93
CA THR A 166 -9.86 10.31 1.84
C THR A 166 -9.93 11.73 2.36
N ILE A 167 -11.06 12.38 2.12
CA ILE A 167 -11.34 13.71 2.66
C ILE A 167 -12.37 13.54 3.77
N SER A 168 -12.06 14.01 4.97
CA SER A 168 -12.96 13.93 6.10
C SER A 168 -13.26 15.31 6.69
N SER A 169 -14.49 15.52 7.14
CA SER A 169 -14.82 16.67 7.99
C SER A 169 -14.97 16.23 9.45
N PHE A 170 -14.49 17.05 10.38
CA PHE A 170 -14.55 16.77 11.81
C PHE A 170 -14.80 18.01 12.67
N GLY A 171 -15.19 17.76 13.92
CA GLY A 171 -15.34 18.79 14.95
C GLY A 171 -14.22 18.71 15.98
N TYR A 172 -13.49 19.81 16.20
CA TYR A 172 -12.43 19.89 17.20
C TYR A 172 -12.91 19.50 18.61
N LYS A 173 -14.18 19.77 18.93
CA LYS A 173 -14.76 19.36 20.24
C LYS A 173 -14.80 17.84 20.45
N TYR A 174 -14.65 17.05 19.38
CA TYR A 174 -14.64 15.58 19.44
C TYR A 174 -13.26 14.98 19.20
N GLY A 175 -12.22 15.80 19.22
CA GLY A 175 -10.84 15.41 18.98
C GLY A 175 -10.46 15.39 17.50
N VAL A 176 -9.18 15.52 17.26
CA VAL A 176 -8.56 15.49 15.91
C VAL A 176 -8.50 14.06 15.42
N PRO A 177 -8.75 13.77 14.12
CA PRO A 177 -8.52 12.45 13.54
C PRO A 177 -7.04 12.08 13.64
N ILE A 178 -6.75 10.91 14.20
CA ILE A 178 -5.37 10.44 14.43
C ILE A 178 -4.72 9.84 13.18
N ASP A 179 -5.51 9.53 12.18
CA ASP A 179 -5.13 8.92 10.90
C ASP A 179 -5.02 9.93 9.75
N ALA A 180 -5.20 11.23 10.05
CA ALA A 180 -5.09 12.28 9.05
C ALA A 180 -3.62 12.64 8.77
N ASP A 181 -3.22 12.62 7.49
CA ASP A 181 -1.91 13.11 7.03
C ASP A 181 -1.86 14.65 7.01
N ASN A 182 -2.98 15.29 6.68
CA ASN A 182 -3.12 16.73 6.61
C ASN A 182 -4.37 17.18 7.34
N ILE A 183 -4.23 18.19 8.18
CA ILE A 183 -5.35 18.76 8.95
C ILE A 183 -5.41 20.25 8.71
N VAL A 184 -6.59 20.76 8.37
CA VAL A 184 -6.83 22.20 8.22
C VAL A 184 -7.93 22.66 9.16
N ASP A 185 -7.68 23.80 9.83
CA ASP A 185 -8.64 24.44 10.70
C ASP A 185 -9.39 25.55 9.96
N VAL A 186 -10.70 25.37 9.82
CA VAL A 186 -11.58 26.36 9.16
C VAL A 186 -12.50 27.11 10.14
N ARG A 187 -12.13 27.19 11.43
CA ARG A 187 -12.94 27.88 12.44
C ARG A 187 -13.00 29.40 12.24
N PHE A 188 -12.04 29.98 11.55
CA PHE A 188 -12.00 31.40 11.22
C PHE A 188 -12.99 31.81 10.12
N LEU A 189 -13.53 30.88 9.36
CA LEU A 189 -14.52 31.13 8.33
C LEU A 189 -15.88 31.54 8.96
N ARG A 190 -16.70 32.21 8.16
CA ARG A 190 -18.05 32.67 8.53
C ARG A 190 -18.88 31.51 9.11
N ASN A 191 -19.52 31.75 10.27
CA ASN A 191 -20.14 30.68 11.04
C ASN A 191 -21.66 30.62 10.90
N PRO A 192 -22.24 29.64 10.20
CA PRO A 192 -23.68 29.52 10.00
C PRO A 192 -24.48 29.32 11.31
N PHE A 193 -23.83 28.86 12.37
CA PHE A 193 -24.50 28.62 13.67
C PHE A 193 -25.23 29.87 14.24
N TYR A 194 -24.77 31.04 13.91
CA TYR A 194 -25.39 32.32 14.39
C TYR A 194 -26.62 32.74 13.60
N ILE A 195 -26.94 32.03 12.50
CA ILE A 195 -28.15 32.27 11.71
C ILE A 195 -29.19 31.22 12.09
N ASN A 196 -30.35 31.64 12.56
CA ASN A 196 -31.37 30.74 13.10
C ASN A 196 -31.82 29.69 12.09
N GLU A 197 -32.01 30.09 10.84
CA GLU A 197 -32.48 29.24 9.74
C GLU A 197 -31.41 28.18 9.29
N LEU A 198 -30.13 28.44 9.62
CA LEU A 198 -29.02 27.59 9.23
C LEU A 198 -28.49 26.70 10.38
N ARG A 199 -28.82 27.05 11.62
CA ARG A 199 -28.28 26.39 12.81
C ARG A 199 -28.49 24.90 12.85
N GLU A 200 -29.69 24.43 12.46
CA GLU A 200 -30.04 23.03 12.49
C GLU A 200 -29.64 22.27 11.20
N LYS A 201 -29.34 22.99 10.13
CA LYS A 201 -28.87 22.44 8.87
C LYS A 201 -27.39 22.04 8.95
N THR A 202 -26.86 21.47 7.90
CA THR A 202 -25.48 20.99 7.78
C THR A 202 -24.79 21.60 6.57
N GLY A 203 -23.50 21.50 6.45
CA GLY A 203 -22.77 21.92 5.23
C GLY A 203 -23.08 21.09 3.97
N GLN A 204 -23.91 20.05 4.08
CA GLN A 204 -24.46 19.34 2.93
C GLN A 204 -25.67 20.06 2.33
N ASP A 205 -26.36 20.86 3.15
CA ASP A 205 -27.50 21.65 2.70
C ASP A 205 -27.02 22.88 1.91
N SER A 206 -27.65 23.18 0.78
CA SER A 206 -27.23 24.24 -0.16
C SER A 206 -27.15 25.60 0.52
N GLU A 207 -28.12 25.95 1.36
CA GLU A 207 -28.18 27.26 2.02
C GLU A 207 -27.00 27.46 3.01
N VAL A 208 -26.55 26.39 3.67
CA VAL A 208 -25.36 26.46 4.55
C VAL A 208 -24.08 26.57 3.72
N TYR A 209 -24.02 25.76 2.65
CA TYR A 209 -22.89 25.78 1.73
C TYR A 209 -22.72 27.16 1.09
N ASP A 210 -23.79 27.74 0.53
CA ASP A 210 -23.80 29.03 -0.12
C ASP A 210 -23.42 30.13 0.87
N TYR A 211 -23.99 30.13 2.09
CA TYR A 211 -23.65 31.06 3.13
C TYR A 211 -22.15 31.04 3.51
N VAL A 212 -21.51 29.86 3.52
CA VAL A 212 -20.08 29.75 3.82
C VAL A 212 -19.25 30.23 2.65
N PHE A 213 -19.63 29.95 1.40
CA PHE A 213 -18.86 30.28 0.22
C PHE A 213 -19.17 31.63 -0.44
N GLU A 214 -20.25 32.32 -0.06
CA GLU A 214 -20.49 33.70 -0.47
C GLU A 214 -19.49 34.72 0.16
N ASP A 215 -18.80 34.33 1.22
CA ASP A 215 -17.82 35.13 1.91
C ASP A 215 -16.47 35.18 1.16
N GLU A 216 -15.99 36.38 0.86
CA GLU A 216 -14.73 36.58 0.10
C GLU A 216 -13.52 35.95 0.79
N VAL A 217 -13.46 35.97 2.12
CA VAL A 217 -12.39 35.37 2.91
C VAL A 217 -12.40 33.84 2.72
N THR A 218 -13.59 33.24 2.66
CA THR A 218 -13.75 31.81 2.41
C THR A 218 -13.27 31.45 1.00
N GLN A 219 -13.62 32.24 0.01
CA GLN A 219 -13.20 31.99 -1.39
C GLN A 219 -11.67 32.12 -1.52
N GLU A 220 -11.08 33.21 -1.03
CA GLU A 220 -9.63 33.42 -1.07
C GLU A 220 -8.86 32.29 -0.35
N PHE A 221 -9.30 31.90 0.82
CA PHE A 221 -8.71 30.80 1.57
C PHE A 221 -8.81 29.50 0.78
N TYR A 222 -10.00 29.20 0.26
CA TYR A 222 -10.26 27.94 -0.42
C TYR A 222 -9.41 27.79 -1.68
N ASP A 223 -9.26 28.84 -2.48
CA ASP A 223 -8.46 28.82 -3.70
C ASP A 223 -6.99 28.51 -3.39
N LYS A 224 -6.41 29.18 -2.38
CA LYS A 224 -5.04 28.91 -1.93
C LYS A 224 -4.89 27.48 -1.37
N TYR A 225 -5.87 27.02 -0.62
CA TYR A 225 -5.86 25.69 -0.04
C TYR A 225 -5.99 24.60 -1.10
N LEU A 226 -6.85 24.78 -2.09
CA LEU A 226 -7.00 23.87 -3.22
C LEU A 226 -5.71 23.75 -4.02
N GLU A 227 -5.03 24.87 -4.31
CA GLU A 227 -3.73 24.84 -5.01
C GLU A 227 -2.68 24.07 -4.22
N LEU A 228 -2.60 24.30 -2.90
CA LEU A 228 -1.70 23.55 -2.04
C LEU A 228 -2.02 22.05 -2.06
N MET A 229 -3.30 21.68 -1.95
CA MET A 229 -3.70 20.27 -1.95
C MET A 229 -3.42 19.59 -3.30
N LYS A 230 -3.66 20.26 -4.42
CA LYS A 230 -3.29 19.75 -5.75
C LYS A 230 -1.80 19.43 -5.83
N PHE A 231 -0.95 20.35 -5.37
CA PHE A 231 0.48 20.13 -5.33
C PHE A 231 0.88 18.95 -4.43
N MET A 232 0.31 18.88 -3.22
CA MET A 232 0.67 17.85 -2.24
C MET A 232 0.21 16.45 -2.68
N VAL A 233 -1.02 16.30 -3.16
CA VAL A 233 -1.53 14.97 -3.57
C VAL A 233 -0.74 14.40 -4.74
N ASP A 234 -0.31 15.25 -5.68
CA ASP A 234 0.58 14.84 -6.78
C ASP A 234 1.93 14.34 -6.24
N LYS A 235 2.54 15.07 -5.29
CA LYS A 235 3.83 14.67 -4.70
C LYS A 235 3.73 13.39 -3.88
N TYR A 236 2.67 13.19 -3.11
CA TYR A 236 2.43 11.94 -2.38
C TYR A 236 2.26 10.74 -3.31
N GLN A 237 1.54 10.91 -4.42
CA GLN A 237 1.45 9.88 -5.45
C GLN A 237 2.82 9.60 -6.07
N TYR A 238 3.60 10.65 -6.35
CA TYR A 238 4.95 10.52 -6.89
C TYR A 238 5.89 9.78 -5.92
N GLU A 239 5.78 10.01 -4.61
CA GLU A 239 6.53 9.27 -3.57
C GLU A 239 6.14 7.79 -3.49
N GLY A 240 5.02 7.40 -4.09
CA GLY A 240 4.56 6.01 -4.10
C GLY A 240 3.63 5.66 -2.94
N ARG A 241 3.02 6.65 -2.26
CA ARG A 241 1.96 6.40 -1.29
C ARG A 241 0.74 5.80 -1.97
N ASP A 242 0.08 4.89 -1.29
CA ASP A 242 -1.14 4.26 -1.79
C ASP A 242 -2.41 5.00 -1.32
N LYS A 243 -2.29 5.85 -0.29
CA LYS A 243 -3.40 6.65 0.26
C LYS A 243 -2.92 7.95 0.89
N VAL A 244 -3.81 8.94 0.94
CA VAL A 244 -3.65 10.19 1.69
C VAL A 244 -4.96 10.53 2.37
N ALA A 245 -4.88 10.93 3.64
CA ALA A 245 -6.03 11.36 4.44
C ALA A 245 -5.95 12.87 4.73
N ILE A 246 -6.96 13.62 4.28
CA ILE A 246 -7.09 15.06 4.47
C ILE A 246 -8.28 15.31 5.39
N ALA A 247 -8.08 16.00 6.51
CA ALA A 247 -9.13 16.32 7.48
C ALA A 247 -9.38 17.81 7.58
N VAL A 248 -10.63 18.20 7.42
CA VAL A 248 -11.08 19.60 7.55
C VAL A 248 -11.85 19.77 8.87
N GLY A 249 -11.38 20.65 9.76
CA GLY A 249 -11.91 20.80 11.09
C GLY A 249 -12.61 22.14 11.34
N CYS A 250 -13.82 22.09 11.90
CA CYS A 250 -14.45 23.25 12.52
C CYS A 250 -14.83 22.96 13.99
N THR A 251 -15.52 23.83 14.69
CA THR A 251 -15.85 23.63 16.10
C THR A 251 -16.67 22.36 16.34
N GLY A 252 -17.79 22.21 15.62
CA GLY A 252 -18.73 21.11 15.83
C GLY A 252 -18.74 20.04 14.74
N GLY A 253 -18.02 20.23 13.62
CA GLY A 253 -18.01 19.25 12.52
C GLY A 253 -19.31 19.19 11.70
N LYS A 254 -20.17 20.21 11.77
CA LYS A 254 -21.52 20.18 11.17
C LYS A 254 -21.68 21.12 9.97
N HIS A 255 -21.08 22.31 9.98
CA HIS A 255 -21.29 23.35 8.98
C HIS A 255 -20.05 23.60 8.11
N ARG A 256 -19.14 24.51 8.54
CA ARG A 256 -17.98 25.00 7.77
C ARG A 256 -17.08 23.87 7.25
N SER A 257 -16.68 22.94 8.13
CA SER A 257 -15.83 21.81 7.73
C SER A 257 -16.50 20.89 6.73
N VAL A 258 -17.81 20.71 6.85
CA VAL A 258 -18.59 19.88 5.92
C VAL A 258 -18.65 20.55 4.54
N SER A 259 -18.95 21.87 4.49
CA SER A 259 -18.99 22.62 3.22
C SER A 259 -17.65 22.62 2.50
N VAL A 260 -16.55 22.89 3.24
CA VAL A 260 -15.20 22.91 2.66
C VAL A 260 -14.75 21.52 2.20
N ALA A 261 -14.99 20.47 3.02
CA ALA A 261 -14.64 19.09 2.66
C ALA A 261 -15.40 18.61 1.42
N ARG A 262 -16.69 18.95 1.31
CA ARG A 262 -17.52 18.65 0.14
C ARG A 262 -16.94 19.29 -1.13
N LYS A 263 -16.64 20.59 -1.09
CA LYS A 263 -16.08 21.30 -2.24
C LYS A 263 -14.70 20.76 -2.62
N LEU A 264 -13.86 20.46 -1.64
CA LEU A 264 -12.54 19.85 -1.88
C LEU A 264 -12.66 18.48 -2.55
N HIS A 265 -13.60 17.65 -2.10
CA HIS A 265 -13.91 16.37 -2.73
C HIS A 265 -14.32 16.55 -4.19
N GLU A 266 -15.24 17.47 -4.48
CA GLU A 266 -15.70 17.74 -5.84
C GLU A 266 -14.55 18.19 -6.76
N ASP A 267 -13.68 19.07 -6.29
CA ASP A 267 -12.62 19.66 -7.12
C ASP A 267 -11.41 18.73 -7.30
N ILE A 268 -11.04 17.96 -6.27
CA ILE A 268 -9.97 16.95 -6.40
C ILE A 268 -10.45 15.76 -7.25
N SER A 269 -11.72 15.37 -7.17
CA SER A 269 -12.29 14.31 -8.02
C SER A 269 -12.25 14.66 -9.51
N LYS A 270 -12.46 15.93 -9.87
CA LYS A 270 -12.35 16.41 -11.26
C LYS A 270 -10.94 16.26 -11.86
N LEU A 271 -9.93 16.09 -11.03
CA LEU A 271 -8.54 15.84 -11.48
C LEU A 271 -8.29 14.37 -11.84
N GLY A 272 -9.29 13.50 -11.70
CA GLY A 272 -9.19 12.08 -12.01
C GLY A 272 -8.70 11.20 -10.87
N TYR A 273 -8.51 11.74 -9.67
CA TYR A 273 -8.19 10.95 -8.49
C TYR A 273 -9.41 10.19 -7.97
N ARG A 274 -9.17 9.03 -7.38
CA ARG A 274 -10.18 8.30 -6.61
C ARG A 274 -10.30 8.93 -5.24
N VAL A 275 -11.41 9.61 -4.96
CA VAL A 275 -11.61 10.37 -3.72
C VAL A 275 -12.81 9.83 -2.95
N TYR A 276 -12.64 9.63 -1.64
CA TYR A 276 -13.70 9.29 -0.70
C TYR A 276 -13.98 10.48 0.21
N LEU A 277 -15.26 10.72 0.49
CA LEU A 277 -15.71 11.78 1.40
C LEU A 277 -16.41 11.18 2.61
N GLU A 278 -15.99 11.60 3.80
CA GLU A 278 -16.60 11.22 5.07
C GLU A 278 -16.87 12.45 5.93
N HIS A 279 -18.00 12.42 6.66
CA HIS A 279 -18.35 13.44 7.62
C HIS A 279 -18.45 12.83 9.02
N ARG A 280 -17.30 12.71 9.72
CA ARG A 280 -17.17 11.95 10.97
C ARG A 280 -18.14 12.38 12.06
N ASP A 281 -18.37 13.68 12.19
CA ASP A 281 -19.08 14.26 13.35
C ASP A 281 -20.40 14.97 12.99
N ILE A 282 -20.85 14.87 11.74
CA ILE A 282 -22.03 15.62 11.23
C ILE A 282 -23.30 15.36 12.03
N ASN A 283 -23.45 14.15 12.56
CA ASN A 283 -24.61 13.71 13.35
C ASN A 283 -24.40 13.77 14.88
N LYS A 284 -23.20 14.18 15.33
CA LYS A 284 -22.92 14.29 16.76
C LYS A 284 -23.46 15.61 17.34
N GLY A 285 -24.24 15.54 18.40
CA GLY A 285 -24.79 16.71 19.11
C GLY A 285 -26.22 17.07 18.72
N ARG A 286 -26.95 16.08 18.20
CA ARG A 286 -28.41 16.09 18.20
C ARG A 286 -28.95 15.67 19.56
#